data_1c992c10c7755b6ad3186a9f35897e8e
#
_entry.id   1c992c10c7755b6ad3186a9f35897e8e
#
_cell.length_a   1.000
_cell.length_b   1.000
_cell.length_c   1.000
_cell.angle_alpha   90.00
_cell.angle_beta   90.00
_cell.angle_gamma   90.00
#
_symmetry.space_group_name_H-M   'P 1'
#
loop_
_entity.id
_entity.type
_entity.pdbx_description
1 polymer ?
#
loop_
_entity_poly.entity_id
_entity_poly.type
_entity_poly.pdbx_seq_one_letter_code
_entity_poly.pdbx_strand_id
1 'polypeptide(L)'
;NKASKAIKDLFNDLMDLDYLFLYLQTVYHVTLKPRESVIIFDEVQKCPMARQAIKYLVEDGRYDYIETGSLISIKKNTDGITIPSEEDRIQMNPMDFEEFRWALGDEATVPLLRKFWEQQHALGPAHREMARNLRLYMLVGGMPQAVNAYLDTNNFSKVDQVKRRILKLYEDDFLKIDPSGRASVMFRSVPGQLSRNAIRYVPYAVVGRVDDEKMTELLKDLE
;
A
#
# COMPACT_ATOMS: atom_id res chain seq x y z
N ASN A 1 13.50 -20.24 3.86
CA ASN A 1 12.95 -21.01 4.96
C ASN A 1 12.29 -22.28 4.40
N LYS A 2 12.64 -23.51 4.92
CA LYS A 2 12.10 -24.78 4.42
C LYS A 2 10.57 -24.88 4.53
N ALA A 3 9.99 -24.34 5.61
CA ALA A 3 8.53 -24.29 5.79
C ALA A 3 7.84 -23.45 4.70
N SER A 4 8.41 -22.32 4.30
CA SER A 4 7.88 -21.49 3.23
C SER A 4 7.88 -22.19 1.86
N LYS A 5 8.88 -23.04 1.58
CA LYS A 5 8.91 -23.82 0.35
C LYS A 5 7.86 -24.92 0.36
N ALA A 6 7.76 -25.68 1.45
CA ALA A 6 6.76 -26.73 1.60
C ALA A 6 5.32 -26.20 1.49
N ILE A 7 5.02 -25.05 2.07
CA ILE A 7 3.72 -24.39 1.94
C ILE A 7 3.44 -23.99 0.48
N LYS A 8 4.43 -23.46 -0.24
CA LYS A 8 4.26 -23.12 -1.67
C LYS A 8 3.99 -24.38 -2.51
N ASP A 9 4.66 -25.46 -2.19
CA ASP A 9 4.50 -26.75 -2.91
C ASP A 9 3.09 -27.33 -2.73
N LEU A 10 2.41 -27.05 -1.58
CA LEU A 10 1.01 -27.45 -1.36
C LEU A 10 0.03 -26.77 -2.31
N PHE A 11 0.32 -25.56 -2.76
CA PHE A 11 -0.53 -24.85 -3.73
C PHE A 11 -0.33 -25.33 -5.17
N ASN A 12 0.66 -26.15 -5.44
CA ASN A 12 0.85 -26.77 -6.76
C ASN A 12 -0.08 -27.98 -6.98
N ASP A 13 -0.58 -28.58 -5.89
CA ASP A 13 -1.51 -29.71 -5.93
C ASP A 13 -2.69 -29.45 -4.99
N LEU A 14 -3.63 -28.65 -5.47
CA LEU A 14 -4.83 -28.20 -4.72
C LEU A 14 -5.95 -29.25 -4.66
N MET A 15 -5.65 -30.50 -4.93
CA MET A 15 -6.66 -31.58 -4.98
C MET A 15 -7.21 -31.94 -3.60
N ASP A 16 -6.51 -31.56 -2.50
CA ASP A 16 -6.93 -31.90 -1.12
C ASP A 16 -6.83 -30.69 -0.18
N LEU A 17 -7.95 -29.96 -0.07
CA LEU A 17 -8.05 -28.81 0.85
C LEU A 17 -8.01 -29.23 2.32
N ASP A 18 -8.46 -30.45 2.66
CA ASP A 18 -8.41 -30.95 4.05
C ASP A 18 -6.97 -31.14 4.48
N TYR A 19 -6.13 -31.69 3.60
CA TYR A 19 -4.71 -31.81 3.85
C TYR A 19 -4.04 -30.43 3.97
N LEU A 20 -4.38 -29.49 3.08
CA LEU A 20 -3.87 -28.11 3.16
C LEU A 20 -4.15 -27.48 4.52
N PHE A 21 -5.40 -27.52 4.99
CA PHE A 21 -5.78 -26.89 6.26
C PHE A 21 -5.18 -27.61 7.46
N LEU A 22 -5.12 -28.95 7.42
CA LEU A 22 -4.46 -29.75 8.46
C LEU A 22 -2.96 -29.38 8.57
N TYR A 23 -2.31 -29.25 7.42
CA TYR A 23 -0.89 -28.89 7.36
C TYR A 23 -0.66 -27.46 7.90
N LEU A 24 -1.48 -26.48 7.51
CA LEU A 24 -1.38 -25.10 8.02
C LEU A 24 -1.57 -25.06 9.54
N GLN A 25 -2.56 -25.75 10.08
CA GLN A 25 -2.80 -25.84 11.53
C GLN A 25 -1.59 -26.46 12.26
N THR A 26 -0.99 -27.48 11.68
CA THR A 26 0.17 -28.18 12.25
C THR A 26 1.42 -27.29 12.24
N VAL A 27 1.71 -26.62 11.11
CA VAL A 27 2.92 -25.79 10.96
C VAL A 27 2.86 -24.51 11.80
N TYR A 28 1.69 -23.90 11.88
CA TYR A 28 1.51 -22.64 12.63
C TYR A 28 1.03 -22.85 14.06
N HIS A 29 0.77 -24.09 14.48
CA HIS A 29 0.26 -24.43 15.84
C HIS A 29 -1.03 -23.68 16.18
N VAL A 30 -1.95 -23.58 15.24
CA VAL A 30 -3.24 -22.90 15.38
C VAL A 30 -4.38 -23.87 15.11
N THR A 31 -5.56 -23.58 15.66
CA THR A 31 -6.80 -24.29 15.34
C THR A 31 -7.67 -23.39 14.50
N LEU A 32 -7.98 -23.83 13.29
CA LEU A 32 -8.92 -23.15 12.40
C LEU A 32 -10.36 -23.58 12.74
N LYS A 33 -11.23 -22.59 12.96
CA LYS A 33 -12.64 -22.81 13.23
C LYS A 33 -13.46 -22.39 12.00
N PRO A 34 -14.27 -23.30 11.44
CA PRO A 34 -15.09 -22.97 10.28
C PRO A 34 -16.00 -21.76 10.56
N ARG A 35 -16.05 -20.82 9.63
CA ARG A 35 -16.83 -19.56 9.67
C ARG A 35 -16.45 -18.56 10.77
N GLU A 36 -15.37 -18.82 11.51
CA GLU A 36 -14.84 -17.93 12.54
C GLU A 36 -13.37 -17.52 12.31
N SER A 37 -12.63 -18.30 11.51
CA SER A 37 -11.23 -18.05 11.24
C SER A 37 -11.02 -17.34 9.91
N VAL A 38 -10.07 -16.39 9.89
CA VAL A 38 -9.61 -15.71 8.69
C VAL A 38 -8.20 -16.17 8.37
N ILE A 39 -7.94 -16.53 7.12
CA ILE A 39 -6.61 -16.89 6.61
C ILE A 39 -6.04 -15.72 5.81
N ILE A 40 -4.87 -15.21 6.20
CA ILE A 40 -4.24 -14.07 5.56
C ILE A 40 -3.06 -14.56 4.70
N PHE A 41 -3.13 -14.30 3.40
CA PHE A 41 -2.02 -14.50 2.45
C PHE A 41 -1.24 -13.19 2.30
N ASP A 42 -0.19 -13.07 3.09
CA ASP A 42 0.66 -11.87 3.07
C ASP A 42 1.66 -11.93 1.91
N GLU A 43 1.76 -10.82 1.15
CA GLU A 43 2.62 -10.72 -0.03
C GLU A 43 2.31 -11.81 -1.08
N VAL A 44 1.04 -11.96 -1.44
CA VAL A 44 0.51 -13.04 -2.31
C VAL A 44 1.24 -13.14 -3.66
N GLN A 45 1.77 -12.03 -4.18
CA GLN A 45 2.56 -12.02 -5.42
C GLN A 45 3.84 -12.88 -5.35
N LYS A 46 4.30 -13.25 -4.14
CA LYS A 46 5.42 -14.18 -3.96
C LYS A 46 5.02 -15.64 -4.17
N CYS A 47 3.72 -15.92 -4.27
CA CYS A 47 3.18 -17.25 -4.51
C CYS A 47 1.95 -17.20 -5.45
N PRO A 48 2.16 -17.03 -6.77
CA PRO A 48 1.05 -16.90 -7.72
C PRO A 48 0.04 -18.07 -7.67
N MET A 49 0.50 -19.28 -7.37
CA MET A 49 -0.36 -20.46 -7.22
C MET A 49 -1.34 -20.31 -6.05
N ALA A 50 -0.92 -19.68 -4.93
CA ALA A 50 -1.83 -19.41 -3.82
C ALA A 50 -2.96 -18.48 -4.26
N ARG A 51 -2.67 -17.48 -5.12
CA ARG A 51 -3.68 -16.59 -5.67
C ARG A 51 -4.68 -17.32 -6.58
N GLN A 52 -4.22 -18.25 -7.42
CA GLN A 52 -5.13 -19.09 -8.23
C GLN A 52 -6.01 -19.98 -7.35
N ALA A 53 -5.49 -20.39 -6.19
CA ALA A 53 -6.19 -21.23 -5.24
C ALA A 53 -7.39 -20.54 -4.60
N ILE A 54 -7.40 -19.21 -4.51
CA ILE A 54 -8.46 -18.45 -3.83
C ILE A 54 -9.85 -18.83 -4.31
N LYS A 55 -10.04 -19.03 -5.61
CA LYS A 55 -11.32 -19.46 -6.15
C LYS A 55 -11.82 -20.75 -5.47
N TYR A 56 -10.97 -21.76 -5.39
CA TYR A 56 -11.33 -23.05 -4.77
C TYR A 56 -11.50 -22.95 -3.26
N LEU A 57 -10.70 -22.10 -2.62
CA LEU A 57 -10.78 -21.85 -1.19
C LEU A 57 -12.08 -21.12 -0.80
N VAL A 58 -12.50 -20.14 -1.60
CA VAL A 58 -13.77 -19.43 -1.41
C VAL A 58 -14.97 -20.34 -1.70
N GLU A 59 -14.89 -21.18 -2.76
CA GLU A 59 -15.93 -22.15 -3.10
C GLU A 59 -16.13 -23.19 -2.00
N ASP A 60 -15.04 -23.62 -1.33
CA ASP A 60 -15.09 -24.51 -0.15
C ASP A 60 -15.86 -23.88 1.02
N GLY A 61 -15.76 -22.58 1.22
CA GLY A 61 -16.60 -21.79 2.14
C GLY A 61 -16.36 -21.99 3.63
N ARG A 62 -15.31 -22.72 4.04
CA ARG A 62 -15.00 -22.96 5.45
C ARG A 62 -14.45 -21.75 6.17
N TYR A 63 -13.65 -20.92 5.49
CA TYR A 63 -12.92 -19.80 6.09
C TYR A 63 -13.06 -18.55 5.24
N ASP A 64 -12.80 -17.39 5.84
CA ASP A 64 -12.66 -16.13 5.13
C ASP A 64 -11.18 -15.90 4.79
N TYR A 65 -10.92 -15.16 3.69
CA TYR A 65 -9.57 -14.96 3.18
C TYR A 65 -9.28 -13.48 2.98
N ILE A 66 -8.05 -13.07 3.31
CA ILE A 66 -7.52 -11.74 3.03
C ILE A 66 -6.20 -11.92 2.28
N GLU A 67 -6.05 -11.25 1.16
CA GLU A 67 -4.79 -11.17 0.44
C GLU A 67 -4.16 -9.78 0.62
N THR A 68 -2.87 -9.73 0.89
CA THR A 68 -2.11 -8.49 0.85
C THR A 68 -1.04 -8.54 -0.25
N GLY A 69 -0.69 -7.39 -0.79
CA GLY A 69 0.39 -7.30 -1.75
C GLY A 69 0.57 -5.90 -2.31
N SER A 70 1.76 -5.56 -2.79
CA SER A 70 1.98 -4.30 -3.47
C SER A 70 1.38 -4.34 -4.87
N LEU A 71 0.66 -3.28 -5.26
CA LEU A 71 -0.01 -3.17 -6.55
C LEU A 71 0.97 -3.36 -7.72
N ILE A 72 2.15 -2.78 -7.61
CA ILE A 72 3.25 -2.87 -8.60
C ILE A 72 3.68 -4.33 -8.80
N SER A 73 3.94 -5.05 -7.69
CA SER A 73 4.37 -6.44 -7.74
C SER A 73 3.25 -7.38 -8.20
N ILE A 74 2.00 -7.07 -7.88
CA ILE A 74 0.83 -7.83 -8.33
C ILE A 74 0.70 -7.73 -9.84
N LYS A 75 0.69 -6.52 -10.42
CA LYS A 75 0.57 -6.31 -11.88
C LYS A 75 1.62 -7.11 -12.65
N LYS A 76 2.88 -7.10 -12.21
CA LYS A 76 3.99 -7.78 -12.91
C LYS A 76 3.95 -9.31 -12.80
N ASN A 77 3.50 -9.85 -11.66
CA ASN A 77 3.55 -11.29 -11.37
C ASN A 77 2.22 -12.00 -11.68
N THR A 78 1.20 -11.29 -12.14
CA THR A 78 -0.11 -11.84 -12.49
C THR A 78 -0.36 -11.93 -14.00
N ASP A 79 0.64 -11.63 -14.83
CA ASP A 79 0.53 -11.87 -16.27
C ASP A 79 0.26 -13.35 -16.53
N GLY A 80 -0.91 -13.64 -17.13
CA GLY A 80 -1.37 -15.00 -17.39
C GLY A 80 -2.10 -15.71 -16.26
N ILE A 81 -2.33 -15.04 -15.11
CA ILE A 81 -3.14 -15.56 -14.00
C ILE A 81 -4.56 -15.02 -14.11
N THR A 82 -5.55 -15.91 -14.14
CA THR A 82 -6.95 -15.52 -14.05
C THR A 82 -7.22 -14.97 -12.66
N ILE A 83 -7.59 -13.68 -12.57
CA ILE A 83 -7.99 -13.06 -11.32
C ILE A 83 -9.36 -13.64 -10.93
N PRO A 84 -9.51 -14.18 -9.72
CA PRO A 84 -10.81 -14.66 -9.26
C PRO A 84 -11.85 -13.54 -9.26
N SER A 85 -13.07 -13.86 -9.71
CA SER A 85 -14.21 -12.92 -9.67
C SER A 85 -14.77 -12.74 -8.25
N GLU A 86 -14.29 -13.53 -7.33
CA GLU A 86 -14.72 -13.64 -5.93
C GLU A 86 -13.97 -12.70 -4.98
N GLU A 87 -13.13 -11.78 -5.51
CA GLU A 87 -12.38 -10.85 -4.68
C GLU A 87 -12.95 -9.43 -4.69
N ASP A 88 -13.05 -8.84 -3.51
CA ASP A 88 -13.24 -7.40 -3.33
C ASP A 88 -11.89 -6.73 -3.09
N ARG A 89 -11.59 -5.70 -3.89
CA ARG A 89 -10.31 -4.98 -3.79
C ARG A 89 -10.43 -3.74 -2.94
N ILE A 90 -9.61 -3.69 -1.92
CA ILE A 90 -9.47 -2.52 -1.07
C ILE A 90 -8.09 -1.91 -1.33
N GLN A 91 -8.08 -0.69 -1.87
CA GLN A 91 -6.83 0.07 -2.02
C GLN A 91 -6.46 0.70 -0.68
N MET A 92 -5.34 0.28 -0.11
CA MET A 92 -4.81 0.87 1.12
C MET A 92 -3.90 2.05 0.76
N ASN A 93 -4.42 3.26 0.95
CA ASN A 93 -3.67 4.49 0.77
C ASN A 93 -2.94 4.90 2.06
N PRO A 94 -1.96 5.82 2.00
CA PRO A 94 -1.48 6.50 3.19
C PRO A 94 -2.63 7.18 3.94
N MET A 95 -2.50 7.35 5.25
CA MET A 95 -3.50 8.05 6.07
C MET A 95 -3.83 9.41 5.49
N ASP A 96 -5.11 9.72 5.41
CA ASP A 96 -5.58 11.08 5.12
C ASP A 96 -5.47 11.98 6.36
N PHE A 97 -5.96 13.22 6.24
CA PHE A 97 -5.89 14.18 7.35
C PHE A 97 -6.77 13.75 8.53
N GLU A 98 -7.92 13.15 8.27
CA GLU A 98 -8.84 12.68 9.31
C GLU A 98 -8.23 11.50 10.08
N GLU A 99 -7.72 10.49 9.37
CA GLU A 99 -7.04 9.33 9.96
C GLU A 99 -5.79 9.73 10.74
N PHE A 100 -5.03 10.72 10.24
CA PHE A 100 -3.92 11.32 10.97
C PHE A 100 -4.37 11.97 12.28
N ARG A 101 -5.52 12.66 12.29
CA ARG A 101 -6.09 13.23 13.53
C ARG A 101 -6.51 12.14 14.50
N TRP A 102 -7.10 11.05 14.03
CA TRP A 102 -7.42 9.89 14.88
C TRP A 102 -6.18 9.29 15.53
N ALA A 103 -5.11 9.14 14.78
CA ALA A 103 -3.82 8.67 15.32
C ALA A 103 -3.27 9.59 16.43
N LEU A 104 -3.59 10.89 16.39
CA LEU A 104 -3.27 11.87 17.43
C LEU A 104 -4.29 11.89 18.59
N GLY A 105 -5.31 11.03 18.58
CA GLY A 105 -6.38 10.97 19.59
C GLY A 105 -7.49 12.00 19.38
N ASP A 106 -7.62 12.58 18.21
CA ASP A 106 -8.65 13.56 17.91
C ASP A 106 -9.62 13.07 16.83
N GLU A 107 -10.74 12.56 17.25
CA GLU A 107 -11.83 12.09 16.37
C GLU A 107 -12.90 13.18 16.10
N ALA A 108 -12.84 14.31 16.80
CA ALA A 108 -13.89 15.34 16.76
C ALA A 108 -13.66 16.44 15.73
N THR A 109 -12.40 16.80 15.49
CA THR A 109 -12.06 17.98 14.68
C THR A 109 -12.59 17.90 13.25
N VAL A 110 -12.37 16.82 12.53
CA VAL A 110 -12.75 16.75 11.11
C VAL A 110 -14.26 16.66 10.91
N PRO A 111 -15.03 15.88 11.69
CA PRO A 111 -16.49 15.95 11.65
C PRO A 111 -17.07 17.34 11.93
N LEU A 112 -16.46 18.10 12.87
CA LEU A 112 -16.85 19.50 13.11
C LEU A 112 -16.54 20.40 11.92
N LEU A 113 -15.36 20.25 11.30
CA LEU A 113 -15.00 21.01 10.09
C LEU A 113 -16.00 20.77 8.95
N ARG A 114 -16.44 19.51 8.75
CA ARG A 114 -17.47 19.19 7.76
C ARG A 114 -18.78 19.93 8.04
N LYS A 115 -19.23 19.96 9.30
CA LYS A 115 -20.45 20.69 9.69
C LYS A 115 -20.30 22.19 9.43
N PHE A 116 -19.16 22.81 9.78
CA PHE A 116 -18.90 24.23 9.46
C PHE A 116 -18.96 24.48 7.95
N TRP A 117 -18.39 23.61 7.16
CA TRP A 117 -18.43 23.69 5.70
C TRP A 117 -19.86 23.57 5.14
N GLU A 118 -20.61 22.55 5.57
CA GLU A 118 -21.99 22.32 5.14
C GLU A 118 -22.91 23.49 5.50
N GLN A 119 -22.72 24.09 6.67
CA GLN A 119 -23.49 25.23 7.15
C GLN A 119 -22.95 26.58 6.65
N GLN A 120 -21.86 26.59 5.86
CA GLN A 120 -21.18 27.78 5.36
C GLN A 120 -20.78 28.76 6.48
N HIS A 121 -20.44 28.24 7.66
CA HIS A 121 -19.96 29.06 8.77
C HIS A 121 -18.45 29.22 8.76
N ALA A 122 -17.98 30.43 9.08
CA ALA A 122 -16.55 30.66 9.23
C ALA A 122 -16.01 29.99 10.51
N LEU A 123 -14.82 29.41 10.42
CA LEU A 123 -14.14 28.79 11.57
C LEU A 123 -13.74 29.77 12.69
N GLY A 124 -13.71 31.07 12.39
CA GLY A 124 -13.35 32.08 13.37
C GLY A 124 -11.99 31.81 14.04
N PRO A 125 -11.92 31.87 15.39
CA PRO A 125 -10.67 31.64 16.11
C PRO A 125 -10.02 30.27 15.90
N ALA A 126 -10.82 29.23 15.60
CA ALA A 126 -10.34 27.86 15.36
C ALA A 126 -9.52 27.73 14.08
N HIS A 127 -9.64 28.66 13.13
CA HIS A 127 -8.93 28.62 11.85
C HIS A 127 -7.42 28.46 12.00
N ARG A 128 -6.80 29.20 12.92
CA ARG A 128 -5.34 29.14 13.12
C ARG A 128 -4.87 27.77 13.60
N GLU A 129 -5.65 27.17 14.47
CA GLU A 129 -5.35 25.82 14.99
C GLU A 129 -5.49 24.78 13.89
N MET A 130 -6.57 24.83 13.12
CA MET A 130 -6.79 23.92 11.98
C MET A 130 -5.68 24.04 10.94
N ALA A 131 -5.29 25.26 10.58
CA ALA A 131 -4.19 25.50 9.66
C ALA A 131 -2.85 24.97 10.20
N ARG A 132 -2.60 25.06 11.51
CA ARG A 132 -1.42 24.47 12.15
C ARG A 132 -1.46 22.95 12.08
N ASN A 133 -2.59 22.34 12.37
CA ASN A 133 -2.77 20.88 12.33
C ASN A 133 -2.60 20.34 10.91
N LEU A 134 -3.12 21.03 9.91
CA LEU A 134 -2.91 20.64 8.51
C LEU A 134 -1.43 20.75 8.10
N ARG A 135 -0.73 21.80 8.51
CA ARG A 135 0.72 21.92 8.28
C ARG A 135 1.50 20.80 8.96
N LEU A 136 1.11 20.41 10.18
CA LEU A 136 1.70 19.26 10.87
C LEU A 136 1.53 17.98 10.06
N TYR A 137 0.33 17.72 9.56
CA TYR A 137 0.08 16.58 8.66
C TYR A 137 0.93 16.65 7.39
N MET A 138 1.05 17.81 6.75
CA MET A 138 1.90 18.00 5.57
C MET A 138 3.38 17.73 5.88
N LEU A 139 3.85 18.03 7.10
CA LEU A 139 5.23 17.78 7.52
C LEU A 139 5.49 16.32 7.86
N VAL A 140 4.58 15.66 8.58
CA VAL A 140 4.71 14.26 8.98
C VAL A 140 4.36 13.32 7.82
N GLY A 141 3.28 13.60 7.11
CA GLY A 141 2.71 12.77 6.06
C GLY A 141 1.79 11.69 6.62
N GLY A 142 1.17 10.93 5.70
CA GLY A 142 0.21 9.88 6.04
C GLY A 142 0.78 8.47 6.14
N MET A 143 2.10 8.29 6.02
CA MET A 143 2.70 6.97 6.16
C MET A 143 2.70 6.52 7.64
N PRO A 144 2.08 5.37 8.01
CA PRO A 144 1.95 4.95 9.40
C PRO A 144 3.27 4.92 10.18
N GLN A 145 4.36 4.48 9.55
CA GLN A 145 5.68 4.47 10.18
C GLN A 145 6.19 5.88 10.52
N ALA A 146 5.90 6.87 9.67
CA ALA A 146 6.26 8.26 9.90
C ALA A 146 5.40 8.89 11.00
N VAL A 147 4.10 8.56 11.02
CA VAL A 147 3.17 8.99 12.07
C VAL A 147 3.59 8.42 13.43
N ASN A 148 3.89 7.12 13.52
CA ASN A 148 4.39 6.51 14.74
C ASN A 148 5.70 7.15 15.21
N ALA A 149 6.66 7.40 14.31
CA ALA A 149 7.90 8.08 14.67
C ALA A 149 7.67 9.47 15.25
N TYR A 150 6.64 10.20 14.77
CA TYR A 150 6.23 11.47 15.34
C TYR A 150 5.60 11.31 16.73
N LEU A 151 4.65 10.38 16.89
CA LEU A 151 3.96 10.10 18.15
C LEU A 151 4.94 9.69 19.25
N ASP A 152 5.88 8.83 18.93
CA ASP A 152 6.86 8.29 19.91
C ASP A 152 7.91 9.32 20.33
N THR A 153 8.29 10.23 19.44
CA THR A 153 9.48 11.06 19.67
C THR A 153 9.23 12.57 19.63
N ASN A 154 8.10 13.01 19.07
CA ASN A 154 7.81 14.41 18.76
C ASN A 154 9.00 15.13 18.05
N ASN A 155 9.73 14.39 17.19
CA ASN A 155 10.97 14.83 16.58
C ASN A 155 10.94 14.70 15.05
N PHE A 156 10.90 15.83 14.35
CA PHE A 156 10.85 15.86 12.89
C PHE A 156 12.08 15.26 12.21
N SER A 157 13.27 15.29 12.83
CA SER A 157 14.44 14.63 12.26
C SER A 157 14.27 13.10 12.23
N LYS A 158 13.59 12.51 13.22
CA LYS A 158 13.25 11.08 13.22
C LYS A 158 12.23 10.76 12.14
N VAL A 159 11.21 11.60 12.01
CA VAL A 159 10.21 11.48 10.94
C VAL A 159 10.87 11.53 9.56
N ASP A 160 11.77 12.50 9.32
CA ASP A 160 12.50 12.62 8.05
C ASP A 160 13.36 11.39 7.75
N GLN A 161 14.05 10.84 8.75
CA GLN A 161 14.81 9.60 8.60
C GLN A 161 13.93 8.43 8.17
N VAL A 162 12.73 8.29 8.75
CA VAL A 162 11.77 7.25 8.37
C VAL A 162 11.29 7.47 6.93
N LYS A 163 10.88 8.68 6.58
CA LYS A 163 10.43 9.02 5.21
C LYS A 163 11.52 8.74 4.16
N ARG A 164 12.77 9.10 4.43
CA ARG A 164 13.91 8.79 3.52
C ARG A 164 14.11 7.29 3.32
N ARG A 165 13.91 6.47 4.37
CA ARG A 165 13.96 5.00 4.23
C ARG A 165 12.84 4.48 3.34
N ILE A 166 11.62 5.00 3.52
CA ILE A 166 10.46 4.63 2.68
C ILE A 166 10.72 5.00 1.22
N LEU A 167 11.19 6.23 0.94
CA LEU A 167 11.52 6.66 -0.41
C LEU A 167 12.59 5.77 -1.05
N LYS A 168 13.60 5.36 -0.28
CA LYS A 168 14.62 4.45 -0.77
C LYS A 168 14.06 3.07 -1.13
N LEU A 169 13.12 2.55 -0.34
CA LEU A 169 12.45 1.28 -0.67
C LEU A 169 11.66 1.39 -1.99
N TYR A 170 10.96 2.50 -2.23
CA TYR A 170 10.30 2.74 -3.51
C TYR A 170 11.29 2.80 -4.68
N GLU A 171 12.43 3.47 -4.51
CA GLU A 171 13.47 3.50 -5.53
C GLU A 171 14.00 2.09 -5.86
N ASP A 172 14.19 1.24 -4.84
CA ASP A 172 14.61 -0.14 -5.01
C ASP A 172 13.53 -0.99 -5.71
N ASP A 173 12.25 -0.71 -5.44
CA ASP A 173 11.12 -1.39 -6.10
C ASP A 173 10.98 -0.94 -7.57
N PHE A 174 11.14 0.35 -7.87
CA PHE A 174 11.18 0.83 -9.25
C PHE A 174 12.30 0.19 -10.07
N LEU A 175 13.46 -0.05 -9.48
CA LEU A 175 14.56 -0.75 -10.18
C LEU A 175 14.24 -2.22 -10.51
N LYS A 176 13.35 -2.86 -9.75
CA LYS A 176 12.88 -4.22 -10.06
C LYS A 176 11.94 -4.23 -11.27
N ILE A 177 11.14 -3.16 -11.45
CA ILE A 177 10.19 -3.01 -12.54
C ILE A 177 10.89 -2.52 -13.80
N ASP A 178 11.65 -1.42 -13.66
CA ASP A 178 12.46 -0.81 -14.71
C ASP A 178 13.95 -0.89 -14.38
N PRO A 179 14.65 -1.96 -14.83
CA PRO A 179 16.09 -2.11 -14.62
C PRO A 179 16.93 -1.01 -15.29
N SER A 180 16.37 -0.22 -16.23
CA SER A 180 17.04 0.94 -16.81
C SER A 180 17.19 2.09 -15.82
N GLY A 181 16.44 2.08 -14.71
CA GLY A 181 16.45 3.08 -13.66
C GLY A 181 15.70 4.38 -14.00
N ARG A 182 15.05 4.47 -15.15
CA ARG A 182 14.35 5.69 -15.59
C ARG A 182 13.17 6.02 -14.70
N ALA A 183 12.36 5.02 -14.31
CA ALA A 183 11.26 5.19 -13.36
C ALA A 183 11.76 5.77 -12.04
N SER A 184 12.86 5.25 -11.50
CA SER A 184 13.48 5.74 -10.27
C SER A 184 13.99 7.20 -10.40
N VAL A 185 14.58 7.56 -11.54
CA VAL A 185 15.03 8.93 -11.84
C VAL A 185 13.83 9.88 -11.96
N MET A 186 12.76 9.46 -12.63
CA MET A 186 11.52 10.23 -12.74
C MET A 186 10.91 10.48 -11.37
N PHE A 187 10.78 9.47 -10.53
CA PHE A 187 10.26 9.59 -9.17
C PHE A 187 11.06 10.59 -8.33
N ARG A 188 12.40 10.49 -8.33
CA ARG A 188 13.27 11.44 -7.62
C ARG A 188 13.16 12.88 -8.10
N SER A 189 12.82 13.10 -9.36
CA SER A 189 12.74 14.43 -9.95
C SER A 189 11.48 15.19 -9.56
N VAL A 190 10.44 14.50 -9.05
CA VAL A 190 9.13 15.10 -8.73
C VAL A 190 9.24 16.33 -7.83
N PRO A 191 9.95 16.31 -6.67
CA PRO A 191 10.05 17.49 -5.83
C PRO A 191 10.74 18.67 -6.53
N GLY A 192 11.78 18.39 -7.30
CA GLY A 192 12.50 19.42 -8.06
C GLY A 192 11.67 20.04 -9.18
N GLN A 193 10.80 19.28 -9.81
CA GLN A 193 9.87 19.79 -10.82
C GLN A 193 8.76 20.64 -10.18
N LEU A 194 8.17 20.17 -9.09
CA LEU A 194 7.14 20.91 -8.36
C LEU A 194 7.65 22.25 -7.82
N SER A 195 8.93 22.34 -7.43
CA SER A 195 9.53 23.59 -6.92
C SER A 195 9.74 24.69 -7.98
N ARG A 196 9.64 24.36 -9.26
CA ARG A 196 9.88 25.28 -10.40
C ARG A 196 8.64 26.07 -10.82
N ASN A 197 7.59 26.15 -10.01
CA ASN A 197 6.29 26.70 -10.39
C ASN A 197 5.71 26.08 -11.69
N ALA A 198 6.15 24.88 -12.06
CA ALA A 198 5.65 24.16 -13.22
C ALA A 198 4.31 23.51 -12.85
N ILE A 199 3.26 23.83 -13.62
CA ILE A 199 1.92 23.25 -13.42
C ILE A 199 1.89 21.76 -13.85
N ARG A 200 2.85 21.35 -14.66
CA ARG A 200 2.91 19.99 -15.24
C ARG A 200 4.30 19.39 -15.07
N TYR A 201 4.31 18.12 -14.75
CA TYR A 201 5.51 17.29 -14.79
C TYR A 201 5.95 17.08 -16.24
N VAL A 202 7.23 17.26 -16.55
CA VAL A 202 7.79 17.13 -17.89
C VAL A 202 8.75 15.94 -17.94
N PRO A 203 8.26 14.70 -18.22
CA PRO A 203 9.06 13.47 -18.13
C PRO A 203 10.26 13.48 -19.07
N TYR A 204 10.10 13.95 -20.31
CA TYR A 204 11.20 14.03 -21.29
C TYR A 204 12.36 14.93 -20.89
N ALA A 205 12.13 15.92 -20.03
CA ALA A 205 13.20 16.75 -19.46
C ALA A 205 14.08 16.00 -18.45
N VAL A 206 13.59 14.86 -17.95
CA VAL A 206 14.26 14.05 -16.93
C VAL A 206 14.97 12.85 -17.53
N VAL A 207 14.30 12.09 -18.36
CA VAL A 207 14.82 10.83 -18.93
C VAL A 207 15.29 10.94 -20.38
N GLY A 208 15.21 12.14 -20.99
CA GLY A 208 15.57 12.36 -22.37
C GLY A 208 14.53 11.82 -23.36
N ARG A 209 14.91 11.69 -24.62
CA ARG A 209 14.02 11.15 -25.67
C ARG A 209 13.85 9.63 -25.49
N VAL A 210 12.63 9.21 -25.27
CA VAL A 210 12.17 7.84 -25.24
C VAL A 210 10.98 7.77 -26.18
N ASP A 211 10.71 6.64 -26.83
CA ASP A 211 9.49 6.50 -27.63
C ASP A 211 8.24 6.62 -26.75
N ASP A 212 7.13 7.01 -27.34
CA ASP A 212 5.90 7.36 -26.61
C ASP A 212 5.28 6.14 -25.92
N GLU A 213 5.43 4.94 -26.47
CA GLU A 213 4.94 3.69 -25.87
C GLU A 213 5.69 3.39 -24.58
N LYS A 214 7.01 3.46 -24.60
CA LYS A 214 7.85 3.25 -23.42
C LYS A 214 7.68 4.35 -22.38
N MET A 215 7.43 5.60 -22.79
CA MET A 215 7.12 6.67 -21.87
C MET A 215 5.79 6.43 -21.16
N THR A 216 4.80 5.95 -21.89
CA THR A 216 3.48 5.61 -21.33
C THR A 216 3.59 4.46 -20.31
N GLU A 217 4.42 3.45 -20.59
CA GLU A 217 4.71 2.36 -19.67
C GLU A 217 5.36 2.86 -18.39
N LEU A 218 6.41 3.68 -18.51
CA LEU A 218 7.11 4.28 -17.34
C LEU A 218 6.19 5.15 -16.48
N LEU A 219 5.26 5.89 -17.08
CA LEU A 219 4.28 6.70 -16.33
C LEU A 219 3.28 5.81 -15.60
N LYS A 220 2.81 4.72 -16.22
CA LYS A 220 1.93 3.73 -15.56
C LYS A 220 2.60 3.01 -14.39
N ASP A 221 3.91 2.84 -14.43
CA ASP A 221 4.68 2.24 -13.34
C ASP A 221 4.81 3.18 -12.13
N LEU A 222 4.59 4.49 -12.34
CA LEU A 222 4.65 5.51 -11.30
C LEU A 222 3.28 5.85 -10.69
N GLU A 223 2.19 5.46 -11.33
CA GLU A 223 0.80 5.56 -10.84
C GLU A 223 0.47 4.42 -9.87
#